data_bdaab07c4f8d1130ac6fe2a8bb2704ee
#
_entry.id   bdaab07c4f8d1130ac6fe2a8bb2704ee
#
_cell.length_a   1.000
_cell.length_b   1.000
_cell.length_c   1.000
_cell.angle_alpha   90.00
_cell.angle_beta   90.00
_cell.angle_gamma   90.00
#
_symmetry.space_group_name_H-M   'P 1'
#
loop_
_entity.id
_entity.type
_entity.pdbx_description
1 polymer ?
#
loop_
_entity_poly.entity_id
_entity_poly.type
_entity_poly.pdbx_seq_one_letter_code
_entity_poly.pdbx_strand_id
1 'polypeptide(L)'
;MNMNINIPSVSVTYEKTGKSKKTNELGMREMQERAYEKRGEQYLLIKSPPASGKSRALMFLSLDKTTNQDIQQAIIIVPEKTIGKSFDNTKLSDYGFWADWQVNPKWNLCNSPGEEGGKIKSVKAFLESEDKNLVCTHATFRFAVENYGIEVFDNRLIAVDEFHHVSANPDNILGSQLSEFIERDKVHIVAMTGSYFRGDADAVLSPDDESKFETVTYTYYEQLNGYEYLKELFIAYYFYNGPYVDDILKVLDKNEKTILHIPNVNSQASTGDKIKEVQHIFEELGKWKETDPDTGFHLIELTDGRIIKVADLVDDDPSKRVKVQTALRSPVMESDRDYVDIIIALGMAKEGFDWIWCEHALTVGYRASLTEIVQIIGRATRDAPGKEKTRFTNLIAEPDASSEDVADAVNDTLKAIAASLLMEQVLAPRFDFKPKTPTSGPTEGFDYGKDGYQLDKPNVGLNSEAGQVQIEIVGLAEPKTEEAKRICNEDLNELVAAFTQDTRTIERGMFDDELVPEEITQVKMGKIVATKYPDLDEDDKEAVRQHAVAKINITQQIKRAIAEGKGNQKSFEKVGDGEPRANTDFVDGVRKYVMDVTSLDVDFID
;
A
#
# COMPACT_ATOMS: atom_id res chain seq x y z
N MET A 1 -22.89 -31.96 8.18
CA MET A 1 -23.64 -30.71 8.43
C MET A 1 -22.92 -29.61 7.67
N ASN A 2 -23.45 -29.19 6.55
CA ASN A 2 -22.91 -28.03 5.84
C ASN A 2 -23.33 -26.78 6.62
N MET A 3 -22.45 -26.28 7.48
CA MET A 3 -22.59 -24.90 7.93
C MET A 3 -22.20 -24.02 6.73
N ASN A 4 -23.19 -23.37 6.13
CA ASN A 4 -22.95 -22.20 5.29
C ASN A 4 -22.45 -21.08 6.23
N ILE A 5 -21.17 -21.10 6.54
CA ILE A 5 -20.52 -19.97 7.17
C ILE A 5 -20.41 -18.94 6.04
N ASN A 6 -21.13 -17.85 6.19
CA ASN A 6 -21.03 -16.70 5.31
C ASN A 6 -19.65 -16.07 5.55
N ILE A 7 -18.63 -16.52 4.79
CA ILE A 7 -17.27 -16.06 4.93
C ILE A 7 -17.20 -14.70 4.25
N PRO A 8 -16.94 -13.61 4.97
CA PRO A 8 -16.72 -12.32 4.34
C PRO A 8 -15.56 -12.40 3.37
N SER A 9 -15.80 -12.10 2.12
CA SER A 9 -14.77 -12.19 1.07
C SER A 9 -14.96 -11.11 0.01
N VAL A 10 -13.83 -10.64 -0.51
CA VAL A 10 -13.78 -9.70 -1.63
C VAL A 10 -12.90 -10.28 -2.73
N SER A 11 -13.37 -10.27 -3.96
CA SER A 11 -12.61 -10.66 -5.14
C SER A 11 -12.45 -9.49 -6.07
N VAL A 12 -11.23 -9.28 -6.56
CA VAL A 12 -10.89 -8.21 -7.50
C VAL A 12 -10.21 -8.80 -8.72
N THR A 13 -10.64 -8.36 -9.89
CA THR A 13 -10.10 -8.82 -11.17
C THR A 13 -9.37 -7.68 -11.87
N TYR A 14 -8.19 -7.96 -12.44
CA TYR A 14 -7.30 -7.02 -13.09
C TYR A 14 -7.17 -7.29 -14.59
N GLU A 15 -6.69 -6.30 -15.35
CA GLU A 15 -6.70 -6.31 -16.82
C GLU A 15 -5.56 -7.08 -17.47
N LYS A 16 -4.43 -7.24 -16.80
CA LYS A 16 -3.22 -7.89 -17.35
C LYS A 16 -2.64 -7.15 -18.56
N THR A 17 -2.46 -5.84 -18.46
CA THR A 17 -1.94 -5.04 -19.58
C THR A 17 -0.45 -5.23 -19.86
N GLY A 18 0.30 -5.82 -18.93
CA GLY A 18 1.75 -5.98 -18.99
C GLY A 18 2.55 -4.68 -18.79
N LYS A 19 1.90 -3.54 -18.60
CA LYS A 19 2.56 -2.23 -18.48
C LYS A 19 3.53 -2.14 -17.31
N SER A 20 3.18 -2.70 -16.15
CA SER A 20 4.03 -2.65 -14.93
C SER A 20 5.35 -3.40 -15.05
N LYS A 21 5.47 -4.29 -16.04
CA LYS A 21 6.69 -5.08 -16.29
C LYS A 21 7.55 -4.50 -17.41
N LYS A 22 6.95 -3.70 -18.29
CA LYS A 22 7.68 -3.06 -19.39
C LYS A 22 8.68 -2.07 -18.82
N THR A 23 9.85 -2.01 -19.47
CA THR A 23 10.89 -1.04 -19.18
C THR A 23 11.10 -0.14 -20.38
N ASN A 24 11.45 1.12 -20.13
CA ASN A 24 11.89 2.04 -21.16
C ASN A 24 13.35 1.74 -21.60
N GLU A 25 13.92 2.56 -22.48
CA GLU A 25 15.28 2.41 -22.99
C GLU A 25 16.36 2.48 -21.90
N LEU A 26 16.05 3.12 -20.76
CA LEU A 26 16.93 3.21 -19.58
C LEU A 26 16.73 2.04 -18.59
N GLY A 27 15.92 1.05 -18.94
CA GLY A 27 15.64 -0.09 -18.08
C GLY A 27 14.70 0.24 -16.89
N MET A 28 13.97 1.36 -16.97
CA MET A 28 13.06 1.81 -15.91
C MET A 28 11.64 1.35 -16.18
N ARG A 29 10.97 0.80 -15.15
CA ARG A 29 9.54 0.58 -15.16
C ARG A 29 8.80 1.91 -15.02
N GLU A 30 7.51 1.94 -15.32
CA GLU A 30 6.69 3.15 -15.34
C GLU A 30 6.83 4.01 -14.07
N MET A 31 6.72 3.43 -12.87
CA MET A 31 6.92 4.15 -11.62
C MET A 31 8.32 4.78 -11.50
N GLN A 32 9.35 4.02 -11.90
CA GLN A 32 10.74 4.47 -11.85
C GLN A 32 10.99 5.59 -12.85
N GLU A 33 10.39 5.51 -14.04
CA GLU A 33 10.44 6.55 -15.09
C GLU A 33 9.79 7.84 -14.59
N ARG A 34 8.56 7.77 -14.05
CA ARG A 34 7.88 8.94 -13.46
C ARG A 34 8.73 9.61 -12.37
N ALA A 35 9.33 8.81 -11.49
CA ALA A 35 10.22 9.32 -10.45
C ALA A 35 11.47 9.95 -11.03
N TYR A 36 12.07 9.34 -12.06
CA TYR A 36 13.28 9.82 -12.70
C TYR A 36 13.03 11.09 -13.52
N GLU A 37 11.85 11.30 -14.08
CA GLU A 37 11.44 12.55 -14.73
C GLU A 37 11.51 13.73 -13.74
N LYS A 38 11.21 13.48 -12.46
CA LYS A 38 11.29 14.45 -11.37
C LYS A 38 12.65 14.49 -10.64
N ARG A 39 13.70 13.90 -11.22
CA ARG A 39 15.04 13.80 -10.59
C ARG A 39 15.69 15.14 -10.25
N GLY A 40 15.26 16.22 -10.92
CA GLY A 40 15.76 17.58 -10.66
C GLY A 40 15.25 18.18 -9.35
N GLU A 41 14.14 17.68 -8.81
CA GLU A 41 13.51 18.24 -7.63
C GLU A 41 14.39 18.05 -6.37
N GLN A 42 14.46 19.07 -5.54
CA GLN A 42 15.22 19.02 -4.29
C GLN A 42 14.56 18.08 -3.28
N TYR A 43 13.24 18.15 -3.19
CA TYR A 43 12.40 17.32 -2.33
C TYR A 43 11.44 16.51 -3.19
N LEU A 44 11.55 15.18 -3.15
CA LEU A 44 10.72 14.26 -3.94
C LEU A 44 10.10 13.19 -3.04
N LEU A 45 8.78 13.08 -3.08
CA LEU A 45 8.02 12.06 -2.37
C LEU A 45 7.44 11.05 -3.36
N ILE A 46 7.82 9.78 -3.23
CA ILE A 46 7.37 8.70 -4.10
C ILE A 46 6.41 7.80 -3.30
N LYS A 47 5.14 7.85 -3.67
CA LYS A 47 4.07 7.01 -3.12
C LYS A 47 3.85 5.85 -4.09
N SER A 48 4.30 4.64 -3.75
CA SER A 48 4.15 3.49 -4.64
C SER A 48 4.08 2.17 -3.88
N PRO A 49 3.29 1.19 -4.35
CA PRO A 49 3.05 -0.05 -3.64
C PRO A 49 4.32 -0.90 -3.48
N PRO A 50 4.28 -1.91 -2.59
CA PRO A 50 5.33 -2.94 -2.56
C PRO A 50 5.53 -3.56 -3.94
N ALA A 51 6.75 -3.95 -4.27
CA ALA A 51 7.12 -4.56 -5.56
C ALA A 51 7.14 -3.64 -6.79
N SER A 52 6.83 -2.37 -6.66
CA SER A 52 6.92 -1.40 -7.77
C SER A 52 8.36 -1.13 -8.23
N GLY A 53 9.36 -1.58 -7.48
CA GLY A 53 10.78 -1.37 -7.79
C GLY A 53 11.37 -0.12 -7.12
N LYS A 54 10.86 0.27 -5.96
CA LYS A 54 11.29 1.44 -5.17
C LYS A 54 12.80 1.54 -4.98
N SER A 55 13.44 0.48 -4.49
CA SER A 55 14.89 0.50 -4.21
C SER A 55 15.69 0.83 -5.48
N ARG A 56 15.29 0.30 -6.65
CA ARG A 56 15.95 0.61 -7.92
C ARG A 56 15.69 2.05 -8.36
N ALA A 57 14.51 2.61 -8.08
CA ALA A 57 14.23 4.03 -8.32
C ALA A 57 15.18 4.93 -7.53
N LEU A 58 15.44 4.61 -6.24
CA LEU A 58 16.43 5.34 -5.45
C LEU A 58 17.84 5.24 -6.03
N MET A 59 18.24 4.08 -6.57
CA MET A 59 19.55 3.94 -7.21
C MET A 59 19.67 4.87 -8.42
N PHE A 60 18.67 4.91 -9.30
CA PHE A 60 18.64 5.79 -10.46
C PHE A 60 18.75 7.26 -10.06
N LEU A 61 17.92 7.68 -9.10
CA LEU A 61 17.91 9.06 -8.61
C LEU A 61 19.22 9.43 -7.94
N SER A 62 19.79 8.56 -7.11
CA SER A 62 21.03 8.79 -6.41
C SER A 62 22.22 8.95 -7.36
N LEU A 63 22.29 8.10 -8.38
CA LEU A 63 23.32 8.19 -9.41
C LEU A 63 23.23 9.50 -10.19
N ASP A 64 22.02 9.90 -10.60
CA ASP A 64 21.84 11.15 -11.32
C ASP A 64 22.19 12.36 -10.45
N LYS A 65 21.72 12.42 -9.22
CA LYS A 65 22.00 13.52 -8.30
C LYS A 65 23.50 13.67 -8.00
N THR A 66 24.19 12.57 -7.77
CA THR A 66 25.62 12.59 -7.43
C THR A 66 26.55 12.77 -8.64
N THR A 67 26.06 12.56 -9.86
CA THR A 67 26.85 12.67 -11.08
C THR A 67 26.53 13.94 -11.88
N ASN A 68 25.24 14.31 -11.97
CA ASN A 68 24.76 15.37 -12.86
C ASN A 68 24.27 16.62 -12.14
N GLN A 69 24.09 16.60 -10.80
CA GLN A 69 23.49 17.70 -10.04
C GLN A 69 24.38 18.24 -8.92
N ASP A 70 25.68 17.98 -8.98
CA ASP A 70 26.69 18.45 -8.01
C ASP A 70 26.45 18.04 -6.55
N ILE A 71 25.59 17.05 -6.29
CA ILE A 71 25.40 16.47 -4.96
C ILE A 71 26.61 15.61 -4.61
N GLN A 72 27.20 15.87 -3.46
CA GLN A 72 28.45 15.23 -3.07
C GLN A 72 28.33 13.72 -2.87
N GLN A 73 27.32 13.29 -2.14
CA GLN A 73 27.13 11.90 -1.70
C GLN A 73 25.64 11.61 -1.52
N ALA A 74 25.26 10.33 -1.68
CA ALA A 74 23.93 9.82 -1.41
C ALA A 74 23.95 8.91 -0.17
N ILE A 75 23.05 9.17 0.76
CA ILE A 75 22.85 8.40 1.98
C ILE A 75 21.48 7.74 1.91
N ILE A 76 21.48 6.43 1.72
CA ILE A 76 20.25 5.62 1.69
C ILE A 76 19.96 5.16 3.11
N ILE A 77 18.81 5.53 3.64
CA ILE A 77 18.38 5.14 4.98
C ILE A 77 17.16 4.21 4.90
N VAL A 78 17.30 3.04 5.51
CA VAL A 78 16.31 1.96 5.49
C VAL A 78 15.82 1.64 6.91
N PRO A 79 14.58 1.17 7.10
CA PRO A 79 14.09 0.89 8.45
C PRO A 79 14.84 -0.24 9.14
N GLU A 80 15.27 -1.26 8.40
CA GLU A 80 15.90 -2.47 8.95
C GLU A 80 17.13 -2.92 8.15
N LYS A 81 18.04 -3.62 8.84
CA LYS A 81 19.28 -4.16 8.23
C LYS A 81 19.01 -5.08 7.04
N THR A 82 17.93 -5.85 7.09
CA THR A 82 17.57 -6.82 6.03
C THR A 82 17.26 -6.15 4.70
N ILE A 83 16.69 -4.95 4.73
CA ILE A 83 16.36 -4.16 3.53
C ILE A 83 17.61 -3.57 2.89
N GLY A 84 18.66 -3.31 3.68
CA GLY A 84 19.93 -2.77 3.17
C GLY A 84 20.58 -3.63 2.08
N LYS A 85 20.28 -4.94 2.03
CA LYS A 85 20.75 -5.84 0.96
C LYS A 85 20.13 -5.53 -0.40
N SER A 86 18.96 -4.92 -0.44
CA SER A 86 18.33 -4.48 -1.70
C SER A 86 19.14 -3.39 -2.41
N PHE A 87 20.13 -2.81 -1.71
CA PHE A 87 21.02 -1.78 -2.24
C PHE A 87 22.47 -2.29 -2.43
N ASP A 88 22.66 -3.60 -2.53
CA ASP A 88 23.92 -4.19 -2.95
C ASP A 88 24.24 -3.82 -4.41
N ASN A 89 25.50 -3.97 -4.82
CA ASN A 89 25.97 -3.62 -6.14
C ASN A 89 25.06 -4.19 -7.24
N THR A 90 24.57 -3.32 -8.11
CA THR A 90 23.61 -3.67 -9.16
C THR A 90 24.07 -3.13 -10.50
N LYS A 91 24.18 -4.00 -11.50
CA LYS A 91 24.52 -3.63 -12.87
C LYS A 91 23.28 -3.09 -13.59
N LEU A 92 23.04 -1.79 -13.45
CA LEU A 92 21.92 -1.12 -14.11
C LEU A 92 22.19 -0.92 -15.62
N SER A 93 23.45 -0.88 -16.02
CA SER A 93 23.87 -0.79 -17.42
C SER A 93 23.44 -2.00 -18.27
N ASP A 94 23.31 -3.18 -17.64
CA ASP A 94 22.78 -4.37 -18.32
C ASP A 94 21.32 -4.19 -18.81
N TYR A 95 20.62 -3.19 -18.27
CA TYR A 95 19.23 -2.84 -18.60
C TYR A 95 19.08 -1.52 -19.37
N GLY A 96 20.19 -0.88 -19.74
CA GLY A 96 20.22 0.34 -20.54
C GLY A 96 20.49 1.64 -19.77
N PHE A 97 20.67 1.59 -18.45
CA PHE A 97 21.05 2.79 -17.71
C PHE A 97 22.53 3.14 -17.97
N TRP A 98 22.87 4.43 -17.88
CA TRP A 98 24.20 4.96 -18.20
C TRP A 98 25.29 4.68 -17.16
N ALA A 99 24.92 4.18 -15.97
CA ALA A 99 25.85 3.88 -14.88
C ALA A 99 25.36 2.69 -14.03
N ASP A 100 26.29 2.06 -13.31
CA ASP A 100 26.01 0.99 -12.37
C ASP A 100 25.92 1.52 -10.93
N TRP A 101 24.99 0.96 -10.14
CA TRP A 101 24.94 1.22 -8.71
C TRP A 101 26.03 0.46 -8.01
N GLN A 102 26.89 1.20 -7.31
CA GLN A 102 28.01 0.63 -6.55
C GLN A 102 28.06 1.22 -5.14
N VAL A 103 28.14 0.33 -4.15
CA VAL A 103 28.38 0.65 -2.76
C VAL A 103 29.63 -0.11 -2.30
N ASN A 104 30.61 0.61 -1.79
CA ASN A 104 31.76 -0.03 -1.16
C ASN A 104 31.26 -0.85 0.05
N PRO A 105 31.63 -2.14 0.18
CA PRO A 105 31.16 -2.99 1.27
C PRO A 105 31.30 -2.40 2.67
N LYS A 106 32.33 -1.56 2.91
CA LYS A 106 32.53 -0.85 4.19
C LYS A 106 31.45 0.21 4.47
N TRP A 107 30.73 0.68 3.44
CA TRP A 107 29.69 1.69 3.52
C TRP A 107 28.27 1.13 3.44
N ASN A 108 28.10 -0.17 3.24
CA ASN A 108 26.81 -0.82 3.52
C ASN A 108 26.79 -1.26 4.99
N LEU A 109 26.42 -0.32 5.87
CA LEU A 109 26.42 -0.54 7.33
C LEU A 109 25.32 -1.51 7.79
N CYS A 110 24.40 -1.88 6.91
CA CYS A 110 23.40 -2.93 7.17
C CYS A 110 24.03 -4.32 7.14
N ASN A 111 25.03 -4.53 6.30
CA ASN A 111 25.74 -5.81 6.15
C ASN A 111 26.95 -5.94 7.08
N SER A 112 27.41 -4.83 7.67
CA SER A 112 28.60 -4.83 8.52
C SER A 112 28.30 -5.39 9.91
N PRO A 113 29.11 -6.32 10.43
CA PRO A 113 29.04 -6.72 11.83
C PRO A 113 29.53 -5.56 12.71
N GLY A 114 28.92 -5.38 13.87
CA GLY A 114 29.36 -4.38 14.84
C GLY A 114 28.21 -3.69 15.56
N GLU A 115 28.57 -3.04 16.66
CA GLU A 115 27.66 -2.26 17.48
C GLU A 115 27.33 -0.91 16.81
N GLU A 116 26.20 -0.32 17.17
CA GLU A 116 25.74 0.97 16.62
C GLU A 116 26.79 2.10 16.78
N GLY A 117 27.50 2.17 17.91
CA GLY A 117 28.55 3.17 18.14
C GLY A 117 29.69 3.12 17.12
N GLY A 118 30.02 1.92 16.61
CA GLY A 118 30.99 1.75 15.51
C GLY A 118 30.43 2.26 14.18
N LYS A 119 29.17 2.01 13.92
CA LYS A 119 28.48 2.43 12.70
C LYS A 119 28.34 3.94 12.59
N ILE A 120 28.04 4.63 13.72
CA ILE A 120 27.99 6.10 13.77
C ILE A 120 29.35 6.71 13.36
N LYS A 121 30.47 6.15 13.85
CA LYS A 121 31.82 6.58 13.43
C LYS A 121 32.07 6.32 11.93
N SER A 122 31.54 5.23 11.40
CA SER A 122 31.62 4.91 9.98
C SER A 122 30.84 5.92 9.12
N VAL A 123 29.69 6.44 9.60
CA VAL A 123 28.98 7.53 8.91
C VAL A 123 29.88 8.76 8.79
N LYS A 124 30.53 9.19 9.88
CA LYS A 124 31.45 10.32 9.83
C LYS A 124 32.62 10.09 8.86
N ALA A 125 33.23 8.91 8.93
CA ALA A 125 34.34 8.56 8.02
C ALA A 125 33.88 8.52 6.54
N PHE A 126 32.63 8.12 6.28
CA PHE A 126 32.05 8.20 4.95
C PHE A 126 31.90 9.66 4.48
N LEU A 127 31.34 10.53 5.31
CA LEU A 127 31.15 11.95 4.98
C LEU A 127 32.47 12.66 4.64
N GLU A 128 33.60 12.19 5.20
CA GLU A 128 34.97 12.69 4.94
C GLU A 128 35.65 11.97 3.74
N SER A 129 35.01 10.96 3.15
CA SER A 129 35.55 10.17 2.03
C SER A 129 35.09 10.71 0.67
N GLU A 130 35.72 10.21 -0.41
CA GLU A 130 35.32 10.48 -1.80
C GLU A 130 34.27 9.47 -2.33
N ASP A 131 33.98 8.40 -1.56
CA ASP A 131 32.98 7.40 -1.94
C ASP A 131 31.58 8.05 -2.02
N LYS A 132 30.75 7.62 -2.96
CA LYS A 132 29.51 8.31 -3.31
C LYS A 132 28.28 7.81 -2.57
N ASN A 133 28.25 6.54 -2.15
CA ASN A 133 27.02 5.91 -1.64
C ASN A 133 27.24 5.27 -0.28
N LEU A 134 26.35 5.59 0.67
CA LEU A 134 26.24 4.96 2.00
C LEU A 134 24.85 4.34 2.13
N VAL A 135 24.79 3.16 2.74
CA VAL A 135 23.52 2.52 3.15
C VAL A 135 23.56 2.28 4.65
N CYS A 136 22.57 2.79 5.38
CA CYS A 136 22.46 2.59 6.82
C CYS A 136 21.00 2.49 7.28
N THR A 137 20.78 2.11 8.54
CA THR A 137 19.42 2.09 9.10
C THR A 137 18.95 3.46 9.55
N HIS A 138 17.63 3.68 9.66
CA HIS A 138 17.00 4.87 10.26
C HIS A 138 17.64 5.18 11.63
N ALA A 139 17.85 4.16 12.47
CA ALA A 139 18.46 4.31 13.78
C ALA A 139 19.91 4.82 13.69
N THR A 140 20.74 4.22 12.81
CA THR A 140 22.14 4.63 12.63
C THR A 140 22.22 6.07 12.12
N PHE A 141 21.36 6.46 11.16
CA PHE A 141 21.31 7.82 10.65
C PHE A 141 20.90 8.83 11.73
N ARG A 142 19.81 8.55 12.45
CA ARG A 142 19.35 9.39 13.55
C ARG A 142 20.45 9.67 14.58
N PHE A 143 21.12 8.62 15.05
CA PHE A 143 22.21 8.79 16.00
C PHE A 143 23.43 9.53 15.41
N ALA A 144 23.70 9.40 14.11
CA ALA A 144 24.74 10.16 13.47
C ALA A 144 24.42 11.67 13.45
N VAL A 145 23.17 12.03 13.15
CA VAL A 145 22.70 13.42 13.22
C VAL A 145 22.79 13.98 14.64
N GLU A 146 22.32 13.22 15.63
CA GLU A 146 22.44 13.63 17.05
C GLU A 146 23.89 13.87 17.50
N ASN A 147 24.84 13.10 16.98
CA ASN A 147 26.26 13.20 17.39
C ASN A 147 27.04 14.27 16.63
N TYR A 148 26.69 14.53 15.37
CA TYR A 148 27.51 15.36 14.48
C TYR A 148 26.84 16.65 14.03
N GLY A 149 25.54 16.82 14.29
CA GLY A 149 24.71 17.92 13.80
C GLY A 149 24.26 17.74 12.35
N ILE A 150 23.29 18.56 11.93
CA ILE A 150 22.71 18.49 10.58
C ILE A 150 23.64 19.10 9.52
N GLU A 151 24.52 20.03 9.91
CA GLU A 151 25.37 20.80 9.02
C GLU A 151 26.37 19.93 8.24
N VAL A 152 26.83 18.83 8.84
CA VAL A 152 27.76 17.91 8.19
C VAL A 152 27.15 17.17 7.00
N PHE A 153 25.83 17.23 6.86
CA PHE A 153 25.10 16.61 5.76
C PHE A 153 24.77 17.58 4.62
N ASP A 154 25.15 18.85 4.71
CA ASP A 154 24.93 19.83 3.64
C ASP A 154 25.43 19.32 2.29
N ASN A 155 24.72 19.67 1.23
CA ASN A 155 25.00 19.29 -0.17
C ASN A 155 25.04 17.77 -0.40
N ARG A 156 24.18 17.03 0.29
CA ARG A 156 24.02 15.58 0.13
C ARG A 156 22.57 15.19 -0.16
N LEU A 157 22.40 14.01 -0.72
CA LEU A 157 21.10 13.37 -0.85
C LEU A 157 20.83 12.50 0.38
N ILE A 158 19.70 12.74 1.03
CA ILE A 158 19.11 11.88 2.05
C ILE A 158 17.96 11.13 1.39
N ALA A 159 18.14 9.83 1.15
CA ALA A 159 17.15 8.99 0.50
C ALA A 159 16.52 8.04 1.54
N VAL A 160 15.24 8.25 1.84
CA VAL A 160 14.52 7.54 2.91
C VAL A 160 13.62 6.47 2.32
N ASP A 161 13.93 5.21 2.58
CA ASP A 161 13.05 4.10 2.23
C ASP A 161 12.06 3.80 3.37
N GLU A 162 10.86 3.34 3.01
CA GLU A 162 9.72 3.09 3.91
C GLU A 162 9.42 4.28 4.83
N PHE A 163 9.22 5.43 4.19
CA PHE A 163 9.07 6.72 4.83
C PHE A 163 7.91 6.80 5.84
N HIS A 164 6.92 5.93 5.74
CA HIS A 164 5.82 5.84 6.71
C HIS A 164 6.27 5.46 8.15
N HIS A 165 7.51 5.01 8.35
CA HIS A 165 8.10 4.84 9.68
C HIS A 165 8.55 6.16 10.31
N VAL A 166 8.55 7.25 9.54
CA VAL A 166 8.76 8.61 10.02
C VAL A 166 7.41 9.21 10.42
N SER A 167 7.37 10.12 11.36
CA SER A 167 6.16 10.81 11.79
C SER A 167 6.45 12.27 12.09
N ALA A 168 5.51 13.14 11.76
CA ALA A 168 5.53 14.54 12.16
C ALA A 168 5.29 14.74 13.67
N ASN A 169 4.95 13.68 14.41
CA ASN A 169 4.84 13.75 15.86
C ASN A 169 6.19 14.16 16.46
N PRO A 170 6.24 15.20 17.33
CA PRO A 170 7.48 15.67 17.96
C PRO A 170 8.26 14.58 18.71
N ASP A 171 7.61 13.51 19.14
CA ASP A 171 8.27 12.37 19.77
C ASP A 171 9.03 11.48 18.77
N ASN A 172 8.81 11.66 17.46
CA ASN A 172 9.55 10.96 16.42
C ASN A 172 10.83 11.75 16.06
N ILE A 173 11.94 11.33 16.62
CA ILE A 173 13.23 12.02 16.47
C ILE A 173 13.65 12.14 15.00
N LEU A 174 13.45 11.10 14.18
CA LEU A 174 13.81 11.15 12.76
C LEU A 174 12.93 12.14 11.99
N GLY A 175 11.65 12.22 12.32
CA GLY A 175 10.74 13.21 11.76
C GLY A 175 11.16 14.62 12.06
N SER A 176 11.46 14.92 13.34
CA SER A 176 11.98 16.23 13.76
C SER A 176 13.28 16.60 13.04
N GLN A 177 14.23 15.66 12.93
CA GLN A 177 15.47 15.87 12.19
C GLN A 177 15.25 16.17 10.70
N LEU A 178 14.30 15.49 10.07
CA LEU A 178 13.98 15.77 8.66
C LEU A 178 13.36 17.15 8.49
N SER A 179 12.49 17.59 9.39
CA SER A 179 11.96 18.96 9.38
C SER A 179 13.10 20.00 9.55
N GLU A 180 14.07 19.76 10.43
CA GLU A 180 15.26 20.62 10.55
C GLU A 180 16.09 20.67 9.27
N PHE A 181 16.27 19.54 8.56
CA PHE A 181 16.94 19.51 7.25
C PHE A 181 16.17 20.31 6.19
N ILE A 182 14.82 20.18 6.17
CA ILE A 182 13.95 20.91 5.25
C ILE A 182 13.97 22.42 5.54
N GLU A 183 13.96 22.81 6.82
CA GLU A 183 14.07 24.22 7.23
C GLU A 183 15.42 24.81 6.85
N ARG A 184 16.51 24.03 7.03
CA ARG A 184 17.86 24.44 6.66
C ARG A 184 18.07 24.60 5.15
N ASP A 185 17.33 23.88 4.33
CA ASP A 185 17.31 23.94 2.86
C ASP A 185 18.71 23.77 2.19
N LYS A 186 19.51 22.80 2.70
CA LYS A 186 20.88 22.52 2.21
C LYS A 186 21.10 21.07 1.77
N VAL A 187 20.06 20.26 1.76
CA VAL A 187 20.09 18.86 1.36
C VAL A 187 19.06 18.58 0.27
N HIS A 188 19.24 17.51 -0.48
CA HIS A 188 18.17 16.93 -1.27
C HIS A 188 17.54 15.79 -0.47
N ILE A 189 16.21 15.64 -0.52
CA ILE A 189 15.52 14.54 0.14
C ILE A 189 14.67 13.81 -0.90
N VAL A 190 14.87 12.50 -0.99
CA VAL A 190 13.98 11.60 -1.73
C VAL A 190 13.38 10.62 -0.75
N ALA A 191 12.09 10.74 -0.51
CA ALA A 191 11.33 9.88 0.40
C ALA A 191 10.48 8.90 -0.38
N MET A 192 10.48 7.62 0.02
CA MET A 192 9.65 6.60 -0.61
C MET A 192 8.82 5.86 0.42
N THR A 193 7.58 5.56 0.06
CA THR A 193 6.69 4.77 0.92
C THR A 193 5.81 3.84 0.10
N GLY A 194 5.61 2.63 0.62
CA GLY A 194 4.63 1.66 0.11
C GLY A 194 3.23 1.88 0.66
N SER A 195 3.12 2.65 1.74
CA SER A 195 1.87 3.02 2.36
C SER A 195 2.04 4.39 2.98
N TYR A 196 1.44 5.40 2.39
CA TYR A 196 1.48 6.76 2.94
C TYR A 196 0.61 6.89 4.20
N PHE A 197 -0.32 5.97 4.37
CA PHE A 197 -1.20 5.90 5.53
C PHE A 197 -0.62 4.98 6.60
N ARG A 198 -0.31 5.53 7.75
CA ARG A 198 0.18 4.75 8.90
C ARG A 198 -0.92 3.98 9.62
N GLY A 199 -2.18 4.36 9.41
CA GLY A 199 -3.32 3.84 10.16
C GLY A 199 -3.45 4.44 11.58
N ASP A 200 -2.56 5.40 11.92
CA ASP A 200 -2.68 6.26 13.09
C ASP A 200 -3.01 7.71 12.67
N ALA A 201 -3.37 8.54 13.62
CA ALA A 201 -3.76 9.93 13.37
C ALA A 201 -2.56 10.86 13.06
N ASP A 202 -1.33 10.33 13.08
CA ASP A 202 -0.13 11.13 12.90
C ASP A 202 0.25 11.23 11.41
N ALA A 203 0.36 12.44 10.91
CA ALA A 203 0.89 12.69 9.57
C ALA A 203 2.36 12.26 9.48
N VAL A 204 2.80 11.83 8.30
CA VAL A 204 4.21 11.46 8.05
C VAL A 204 5.09 12.71 8.01
N LEU A 205 4.61 13.77 7.38
CA LEU A 205 5.21 15.11 7.36
C LEU A 205 4.22 16.13 7.92
N SER A 206 4.73 17.27 8.41
CA SER A 206 3.88 18.42 8.60
C SER A 206 3.37 18.90 7.23
N PRO A 207 2.17 19.51 7.15
CA PRO A 207 1.66 20.05 5.89
C PRO A 207 2.62 21.04 5.22
N ASP A 208 3.28 21.89 6.03
CA ASP A 208 4.30 22.83 5.55
C ASP A 208 5.48 22.13 4.89
N ASP A 209 5.97 21.05 5.50
CA ASP A 209 7.07 20.26 4.96
C ASP A 209 6.63 19.46 3.74
N GLU A 210 5.42 18.88 3.76
CA GLU A 210 4.87 18.12 2.62
C GLU A 210 4.67 19.01 1.40
N SER A 211 4.25 20.28 1.59
CA SER A 211 4.05 21.24 0.49
C SER A 211 5.33 21.55 -0.29
N LYS A 212 6.52 21.30 0.28
CA LYS A 212 7.81 21.47 -0.40
C LYS A 212 8.20 20.30 -1.28
N PHE A 213 7.52 19.15 -1.14
CA PHE A 213 7.80 17.95 -1.92
C PHE A 213 7.00 17.92 -3.23
N GLU A 214 7.71 17.71 -4.33
CA GLU A 214 7.07 17.20 -5.52
C GLU A 214 6.68 15.73 -5.30
N THR A 215 5.45 15.35 -5.63
CA THR A 215 4.93 14.01 -5.35
C THR A 215 4.78 13.20 -6.63
N VAL A 216 5.29 11.97 -6.61
CA VAL A 216 5.05 10.96 -7.63
C VAL A 216 4.20 9.86 -7.03
N THR A 217 3.01 9.67 -7.55
CA THR A 217 2.11 8.60 -7.13
C THR A 217 2.06 7.52 -8.21
N TYR A 218 2.25 6.28 -7.79
CA TYR A 218 2.01 5.08 -8.58
C TYR A 218 1.18 4.12 -7.73
N THR A 219 0.00 3.78 -8.21
CA THR A 219 -1.02 3.19 -7.37
C THR A 219 -0.96 1.67 -7.38
N TYR A 220 -1.57 1.03 -6.38
CA TYR A 220 -1.74 -0.42 -6.37
C TYR A 220 -2.52 -0.91 -7.59
N TYR A 221 -3.54 -0.14 -7.96
CA TYR A 221 -4.38 -0.43 -9.11
C TYR A 221 -3.59 -0.42 -10.41
N GLU A 222 -2.82 0.64 -10.68
CA GLU A 222 -1.95 0.73 -11.86
C GLU A 222 -0.97 -0.44 -11.92
N GLN A 223 -0.36 -0.78 -10.76
CA GLN A 223 0.56 -1.90 -10.69
C GLN A 223 -0.09 -3.23 -11.03
N LEU A 224 -1.23 -3.54 -10.40
CA LEU A 224 -1.90 -4.82 -10.53
C LEU A 224 -2.56 -4.99 -11.90
N ASN A 225 -3.17 -3.94 -12.44
CA ASN A 225 -3.65 -3.93 -13.82
C ASN A 225 -2.52 -4.04 -14.84
N GLY A 226 -1.37 -3.48 -14.50
CA GLY A 226 -0.17 -3.53 -15.33
C GLY A 226 0.58 -4.85 -15.30
N TYR A 227 0.15 -5.85 -14.53
CA TYR A 227 0.76 -7.17 -14.50
C TYR A 227 0.49 -7.97 -15.80
N GLU A 228 1.32 -8.97 -16.04
CA GLU A 228 1.22 -9.82 -17.23
C GLU A 228 0.42 -11.09 -16.94
N TYR A 229 0.57 -11.67 -15.75
CA TYR A 229 0.02 -12.98 -15.38
C TYR A 229 -1.08 -12.87 -14.35
N LEU A 230 -0.83 -12.17 -13.23
CA LEU A 230 -1.79 -12.07 -12.12
C LEU A 230 -3.04 -11.32 -12.55
N LYS A 231 -4.18 -11.99 -12.40
CA LYS A 231 -5.49 -11.50 -12.80
C LYS A 231 -6.45 -11.26 -11.65
N GLU A 232 -6.33 -12.05 -10.59
CA GLU A 232 -7.34 -12.08 -9.54
C GLU A 232 -6.70 -12.06 -8.15
N LEU A 233 -7.17 -11.15 -7.29
CA LEU A 233 -6.87 -11.11 -5.87
C LEU A 233 -8.15 -11.42 -5.08
N PHE A 234 -8.06 -12.41 -4.21
CA PHE A 234 -9.11 -12.80 -3.29
C PHE A 234 -8.69 -12.49 -1.85
N ILE A 235 -9.55 -11.81 -1.10
CA ILE A 235 -9.34 -11.45 0.31
C ILE A 235 -10.45 -12.08 1.13
N ALA A 236 -10.10 -12.89 2.13
CA ALA A 236 -11.06 -13.56 2.99
C ALA A 236 -10.66 -13.56 4.45
N TYR A 237 -11.66 -13.66 5.30
CA TYR A 237 -11.51 -13.87 6.75
C TYR A 237 -12.15 -15.19 7.13
N TYR A 238 -11.50 -15.90 8.04
CA TYR A 238 -11.95 -17.17 8.56
C TYR A 238 -11.97 -17.12 10.08
N PHE A 239 -13.03 -17.63 10.69
CA PHE A 239 -13.14 -17.73 12.14
C PHE A 239 -12.82 -19.13 12.61
N TYR A 240 -12.07 -19.23 13.70
CA TYR A 240 -11.76 -20.50 14.34
C TYR A 240 -12.16 -20.51 15.81
N ASN A 241 -12.55 -21.69 16.30
CA ASN A 241 -12.91 -21.95 17.68
C ASN A 241 -11.90 -22.95 18.25
N GLY A 242 -11.23 -22.62 19.35
CA GLY A 242 -10.17 -23.44 19.92
C GLY A 242 -8.78 -23.08 19.41
N PRO A 243 -7.81 -23.99 19.36
CA PRO A 243 -6.49 -23.74 18.78
C PRO A 243 -6.58 -23.56 17.26
N TYR A 244 -5.96 -22.50 16.73
CA TYR A 244 -5.99 -22.22 15.28
C TYR A 244 -5.34 -23.31 14.44
N VAL A 245 -4.38 -24.04 15.01
CA VAL A 245 -3.65 -25.13 14.33
C VAL A 245 -4.57 -26.26 13.89
N ASP A 246 -5.68 -26.50 14.61
CA ASP A 246 -6.67 -27.53 14.26
C ASP A 246 -7.53 -27.12 13.05
N ASP A 247 -7.63 -25.82 12.78
CA ASP A 247 -8.47 -25.27 11.73
C ASP A 247 -7.67 -24.79 10.51
N ILE A 248 -6.34 -24.74 10.62
CA ILE A 248 -5.49 -24.16 9.58
C ILE A 248 -5.62 -24.86 8.21
N LEU A 249 -5.81 -26.18 8.20
CA LEU A 249 -5.99 -26.93 6.95
C LEU A 249 -7.35 -26.73 6.27
N LYS A 250 -8.29 -26.08 6.96
CA LYS A 250 -9.57 -25.71 6.33
C LYS A 250 -9.40 -24.57 5.32
N VAL A 251 -8.34 -23.78 5.51
CA VAL A 251 -8.03 -22.60 4.69
C VAL A 251 -6.74 -22.72 3.90
N LEU A 252 -5.82 -23.58 4.29
CA LEU A 252 -4.55 -23.84 3.61
C LEU A 252 -4.79 -24.85 2.47
N ASP A 253 -4.53 -24.45 1.23
CA ASP A 253 -4.49 -25.37 0.10
C ASP A 253 -3.05 -25.86 -0.10
N LYS A 254 -2.84 -27.19 0.00
CA LYS A 254 -1.53 -27.85 -0.16
C LYS A 254 -0.97 -27.76 -1.59
N ASN A 255 -1.75 -27.27 -2.54
CA ASN A 255 -1.34 -27.07 -3.94
C ASN A 255 -0.87 -25.63 -4.21
N GLU A 256 -1.16 -24.71 -3.31
CA GLU A 256 -0.78 -23.31 -3.44
C GLU A 256 0.52 -23.00 -2.71
N LYS A 257 1.34 -22.16 -3.32
CA LYS A 257 2.55 -21.62 -2.69
C LYS A 257 2.16 -20.61 -1.61
N THR A 258 2.38 -20.98 -0.35
CA THR A 258 1.81 -20.27 0.80
C THR A 258 2.87 -19.67 1.71
N ILE A 259 2.71 -18.37 2.06
CA ILE A 259 3.36 -17.78 3.23
C ILE A 259 2.36 -17.82 4.39
N LEU A 260 2.72 -18.55 5.44
CA LEU A 260 1.93 -18.69 6.66
C LEU A 260 2.54 -17.85 7.79
N HIS A 261 1.84 -16.83 8.23
CA HIS A 261 2.21 -16.02 9.37
C HIS A 261 1.50 -16.51 10.63
N ILE A 262 2.22 -17.23 11.48
CA ILE A 262 1.70 -17.62 12.79
C ILE A 262 1.84 -16.49 13.83
N PRO A 263 1.01 -16.47 14.89
CA PRO A 263 1.05 -15.41 15.89
C PRO A 263 2.34 -15.46 16.73
N ASN A 264 2.74 -14.30 17.25
CA ASN A 264 3.79 -14.26 18.27
C ASN A 264 3.32 -14.93 19.56
N VAL A 265 4.25 -15.55 20.30
CA VAL A 265 3.95 -16.26 21.55
C VAL A 265 3.19 -15.44 22.61
N ASN A 266 3.33 -14.13 22.59
CA ASN A 266 2.63 -13.20 23.48
C ASN A 266 1.25 -12.77 22.96
N SER A 267 0.86 -13.22 21.77
CA SER A 267 -0.46 -12.94 21.19
C SER A 267 -1.52 -13.82 21.84
N GLN A 268 -2.72 -13.29 22.03
CA GLN A 268 -3.88 -14.07 22.48
C GLN A 268 -4.24 -15.22 21.53
N ALA A 269 -3.88 -15.11 20.26
CA ALA A 269 -4.11 -16.16 19.26
C ALA A 269 -3.09 -17.31 19.35
N SER A 270 -1.96 -17.16 20.05
CA SER A 270 -0.95 -18.20 20.22
C SER A 270 -1.31 -19.16 21.35
N THR A 271 -0.91 -20.42 21.19
CA THR A 271 -0.98 -21.41 22.30
C THR A 271 0.14 -21.21 23.33
N GLY A 272 1.07 -20.27 23.08
CA GLY A 272 2.23 -19.96 23.94
C GLY A 272 3.49 -20.78 23.64
N ASP A 273 3.43 -21.75 22.72
CA ASP A 273 4.59 -22.59 22.30
C ASP A 273 4.67 -22.70 20.77
N LYS A 274 5.33 -21.73 20.16
CA LYS A 274 5.47 -21.64 18.71
C LYS A 274 6.10 -22.88 18.05
N ILE A 275 6.99 -23.58 18.77
CA ILE A 275 7.64 -24.79 18.23
C ILE A 275 6.62 -25.93 18.13
N LYS A 276 5.80 -26.09 19.16
CA LYS A 276 4.70 -27.07 19.11
C LYS A 276 3.66 -26.72 18.07
N GLU A 277 3.35 -25.44 17.90
CA GLU A 277 2.44 -24.97 16.85
C GLU A 277 2.96 -25.38 15.46
N VAL A 278 4.25 -25.15 15.16
CA VAL A 278 4.86 -25.56 13.89
C VAL A 278 4.87 -27.08 13.74
N GLN A 279 5.21 -27.83 14.80
CA GLN A 279 5.18 -29.30 14.77
C GLN A 279 3.77 -29.83 14.47
N HIS A 280 2.76 -29.26 15.12
CA HIS A 280 1.37 -29.63 14.87
C HIS A 280 0.94 -29.34 13.42
N ILE A 281 1.35 -28.18 12.88
CA ILE A 281 1.13 -27.86 11.46
C ILE A 281 1.78 -28.90 10.54
N PHE A 282 3.00 -29.36 10.85
CA PHE A 282 3.67 -30.42 10.07
C PHE A 282 2.90 -31.75 10.13
N GLU A 283 2.43 -32.15 11.31
CA GLU A 283 1.64 -33.37 11.50
C GLU A 283 0.32 -33.32 10.73
N GLU A 284 -0.34 -32.17 10.72
CA GLU A 284 -1.59 -31.95 9.96
C GLU A 284 -1.33 -31.89 8.43
N LEU A 285 -0.19 -31.37 7.99
CA LEU A 285 0.18 -31.37 6.58
C LEU A 285 0.44 -32.79 6.06
N GLY A 286 1.17 -33.61 6.83
CA GLY A 286 1.54 -34.95 6.41
C GLY A 286 2.63 -35.59 7.28
N LYS A 287 3.36 -36.53 6.71
CA LYS A 287 4.44 -37.21 7.40
C LYS A 287 5.77 -36.51 7.17
N TRP A 288 6.37 -35.97 8.24
CA TRP A 288 7.74 -35.45 8.17
C TRP A 288 8.72 -36.58 7.77
N LYS A 289 9.59 -36.32 6.81
CA LYS A 289 10.61 -37.28 6.30
C LYS A 289 12.00 -36.94 6.81
N GLU A 290 12.47 -35.76 6.47
CA GLU A 290 13.80 -35.27 6.80
C GLU A 290 13.90 -33.77 6.65
N THR A 291 15.03 -33.20 7.06
CA THR A 291 15.40 -31.80 6.76
C THR A 291 16.49 -31.83 5.68
N ASP A 292 16.26 -31.11 4.58
CA ASP A 292 17.22 -30.99 3.50
C ASP A 292 18.53 -30.37 4.02
N PRO A 293 19.67 -31.05 3.88
CA PRO A 293 20.94 -30.60 4.41
C PRO A 293 21.48 -29.33 3.71
N ASP A 294 21.04 -29.00 2.51
CA ASP A 294 21.54 -27.86 1.74
C ASP A 294 20.72 -26.61 2.03
N THR A 295 19.41 -26.69 2.04
CA THR A 295 18.49 -25.55 2.22
C THR A 295 18.02 -25.36 3.66
N GLY A 296 17.96 -26.43 4.43
CA GLY A 296 17.33 -26.47 5.75
C GLY A 296 15.80 -26.59 5.68
N PHE A 297 15.22 -26.83 4.51
CA PHE A 297 13.77 -27.03 4.38
C PHE A 297 13.34 -28.39 4.90
N HIS A 298 12.18 -28.45 5.52
CA HIS A 298 11.56 -29.70 5.95
C HIS A 298 10.83 -30.35 4.78
N LEU A 299 11.07 -31.62 4.57
CA LEU A 299 10.40 -32.46 3.57
C LEU A 299 9.25 -33.22 4.22
N ILE A 300 8.02 -32.91 3.76
CA ILE A 300 6.79 -33.49 4.30
C ILE A 300 6.06 -34.26 3.19
N GLU A 301 5.83 -35.57 3.42
CA GLU A 301 5.06 -36.42 2.53
C GLU A 301 3.56 -36.26 2.81
N LEU A 302 2.82 -35.77 1.83
CA LEU A 302 1.38 -35.63 1.88
C LEU A 302 0.68 -36.99 1.77
N THR A 303 -0.61 -37.02 2.08
CA THR A 303 -1.45 -38.24 1.99
C THR A 303 -1.55 -38.84 0.57
N ASP A 304 -1.33 -38.00 -0.45
CA ASP A 304 -1.30 -38.42 -1.87
C ASP A 304 0.08 -38.88 -2.36
N GLY A 305 1.07 -38.89 -1.47
CA GLY A 305 2.45 -39.35 -1.76
C GLY A 305 3.37 -38.25 -2.31
N ARG A 306 2.88 -37.03 -2.56
CA ARG A 306 3.74 -35.92 -2.93
C ARG A 306 4.58 -35.45 -1.74
N ILE A 307 5.79 -34.98 -2.02
CA ILE A 307 6.66 -34.37 -1.01
C ILE A 307 6.65 -32.87 -1.23
N ILE A 308 6.26 -32.14 -0.19
CA ILE A 308 6.33 -30.68 -0.15
C ILE A 308 7.53 -30.20 0.68
N LYS A 309 8.04 -29.03 0.32
CA LYS A 309 9.19 -28.39 0.97
C LYS A 309 8.69 -27.21 1.81
N VAL A 310 8.96 -27.27 3.12
CA VAL A 310 8.50 -26.25 4.08
C VAL A 310 9.70 -25.54 4.67
N ALA A 311 9.78 -24.25 4.48
CA ALA A 311 10.78 -23.37 5.09
C ALA A 311 10.29 -22.87 6.45
N ASP A 312 10.97 -23.26 7.53
CA ASP A 312 10.66 -22.83 8.90
C ASP A 312 11.57 -21.67 9.32
N LEU A 313 10.98 -20.50 9.50
CA LEU A 313 11.64 -19.28 10.00
C LEU A 313 11.32 -19.03 11.49
N VAL A 314 10.66 -19.97 12.15
CA VAL A 314 10.22 -19.86 13.54
C VAL A 314 11.19 -20.51 14.52
N ASP A 315 12.00 -21.50 14.06
CA ASP A 315 12.98 -22.21 14.89
C ASP A 315 13.88 -21.24 15.69
N ASP A 316 14.07 -21.53 16.96
CA ASP A 316 14.87 -20.69 17.87
C ASP A 316 16.39 -20.78 17.60
N ASP A 317 16.85 -21.82 16.93
CA ASP A 317 18.26 -21.96 16.54
C ASP A 317 18.65 -20.95 15.46
N PRO A 318 19.50 -19.94 15.79
CA PRO A 318 19.88 -18.92 14.82
C PRO A 318 20.60 -19.50 13.59
N SER A 319 21.33 -20.61 13.76
CA SER A 319 22.09 -21.24 12.65
C SER A 319 21.17 -21.86 11.63
N LYS A 320 20.11 -22.52 12.08
CA LYS A 320 19.07 -23.08 11.21
C LYS A 320 18.31 -21.97 10.47
N ARG A 321 17.88 -20.93 11.20
CA ARG A 321 17.19 -19.77 10.57
C ARG A 321 18.05 -19.10 9.50
N VAL A 322 19.34 -18.84 9.80
CA VAL A 322 20.26 -18.23 8.82
C VAL A 322 20.40 -19.10 7.58
N LYS A 323 20.43 -20.42 7.74
CA LYS A 323 20.49 -21.36 6.63
C LYS A 323 19.26 -21.27 5.74
N VAL A 324 18.06 -21.36 6.33
CA VAL A 324 16.77 -21.20 5.64
C VAL A 324 16.68 -19.84 4.95
N GLN A 325 17.02 -18.76 5.66
CA GLN A 325 17.03 -17.41 5.08
C GLN A 325 17.99 -17.26 3.91
N THR A 326 19.16 -17.92 3.97
CA THR A 326 20.12 -17.93 2.87
C THR A 326 19.57 -18.66 1.66
N ALA A 327 18.90 -19.78 1.86
CA ALA A 327 18.24 -20.53 0.80
C ALA A 327 17.11 -19.70 0.15
N LEU A 328 16.26 -19.04 0.97
CA LEU A 328 15.18 -18.19 0.47
C LEU A 328 15.64 -16.92 -0.28
N ARG A 329 16.92 -16.55 -0.17
CA ARG A 329 17.55 -15.46 -0.92
C ARG A 329 18.34 -15.92 -2.13
N SER A 330 18.33 -17.21 -2.41
CA SER A 330 19.00 -17.77 -3.59
C SER A 330 18.30 -17.28 -4.87
N PRO A 331 19.03 -17.00 -5.97
CA PRO A 331 18.44 -16.72 -7.28
C PRO A 331 17.52 -17.83 -7.79
N VAL A 332 17.68 -19.06 -7.32
CA VAL A 332 16.80 -20.19 -7.63
C VAL A 332 15.35 -19.92 -7.16
N MET A 333 15.19 -19.15 -6.09
CA MET A 333 13.89 -18.76 -5.55
C MET A 333 13.01 -18.01 -6.57
N GLU A 334 13.62 -17.23 -7.45
CA GLU A 334 12.92 -16.49 -8.51
C GLU A 334 12.70 -17.34 -9.77
N SER A 335 13.59 -18.28 -10.06
CA SER A 335 13.58 -19.06 -11.29
C SER A 335 12.83 -20.38 -11.20
N ASP A 336 12.70 -20.96 -10.01
CA ASP A 336 12.06 -22.26 -9.77
C ASP A 336 10.86 -22.13 -8.85
N ARG A 337 9.65 -22.32 -9.41
CA ARG A 337 8.40 -22.30 -8.66
C ARG A 337 8.37 -23.37 -7.57
N ASP A 338 8.98 -24.51 -7.83
CA ASP A 338 8.92 -25.69 -6.94
C ASP A 338 10.12 -25.79 -5.99
N TYR A 339 10.86 -24.68 -5.85
CA TYR A 339 11.98 -24.60 -4.92
C TYR A 339 11.52 -24.68 -3.45
N VAL A 340 10.39 -24.05 -3.11
CA VAL A 340 9.72 -24.14 -1.81
C VAL A 340 8.21 -24.11 -2.00
N ASP A 341 7.45 -24.77 -1.11
CA ASP A 341 5.99 -24.83 -1.18
C ASP A 341 5.31 -23.96 -0.11
N ILE A 342 5.82 -24.03 1.12
CA ILE A 342 5.26 -23.29 2.25
C ILE A 342 6.39 -22.60 3.02
N ILE A 343 6.20 -21.34 3.39
CA ILE A 343 7.08 -20.60 4.30
C ILE A 343 6.31 -20.29 5.56
N ILE A 344 6.79 -20.73 6.72
CA ILE A 344 6.20 -20.44 8.03
C ILE A 344 7.05 -19.38 8.72
N ALA A 345 6.42 -18.30 9.18
CA ALA A 345 7.08 -17.18 9.81
C ALA A 345 6.27 -16.62 10.99
N LEU A 346 6.95 -15.97 11.94
CA LEU A 346 6.31 -15.30 13.07
C LEU A 346 5.84 -13.89 12.67
N GLY A 347 4.62 -13.55 13.01
CA GLY A 347 4.07 -12.22 12.83
C GLY A 347 4.19 -11.73 11.38
N MET A 348 4.69 -10.51 11.19
CA MET A 348 5.18 -10.08 9.88
C MET A 348 6.56 -10.66 9.67
N ALA A 349 6.71 -11.50 8.66
CA ALA A 349 8.05 -11.86 8.19
C ALA A 349 8.68 -10.59 7.60
N LYS A 350 9.41 -9.86 8.44
CA LYS A 350 10.23 -8.71 8.05
C LYS A 350 11.49 -9.13 7.30
N GLU A 351 11.40 -10.23 6.56
CA GLU A 351 12.55 -10.90 6.01
C GLU A 351 12.77 -10.48 4.57
N GLY A 352 13.97 -10.00 4.30
CA GLY A 352 14.36 -9.45 3.02
C GLY A 352 14.53 -10.51 1.92
N PHE A 353 13.48 -11.27 1.63
CA PHE A 353 13.39 -12.14 0.45
C PHE A 353 12.19 -11.75 -0.41
N ASP A 354 12.32 -11.98 -1.70
CA ASP A 354 11.25 -11.75 -2.69
C ASP A 354 10.82 -13.08 -3.29
N TRP A 355 9.62 -13.54 -2.95
CA TRP A 355 9.07 -14.79 -3.45
C TRP A 355 7.90 -14.52 -4.39
N ILE A 356 8.19 -14.43 -5.68
CA ILE A 356 7.19 -14.09 -6.70
C ILE A 356 6.11 -15.16 -6.86
N TRP A 357 6.39 -16.40 -6.49
CA TRP A 357 5.50 -17.55 -6.62
C TRP A 357 4.43 -17.66 -5.53
N CYS A 358 4.49 -16.82 -4.50
CA CYS A 358 3.49 -16.84 -3.41
C CYS A 358 2.08 -16.61 -3.96
N GLU A 359 1.24 -17.64 -3.85
CA GLU A 359 -0.17 -17.63 -4.30
C GLU A 359 -1.13 -17.36 -3.13
N HIS A 360 -0.71 -17.68 -1.90
CA HIS A 360 -1.51 -17.51 -0.72
C HIS A 360 -0.72 -16.88 0.43
N ALA A 361 -1.18 -15.75 0.93
CA ALA A 361 -0.72 -15.18 2.19
C ALA A 361 -1.76 -15.49 3.27
N LEU A 362 -1.42 -16.39 4.18
CA LEU A 362 -2.27 -16.81 5.29
C LEU A 362 -1.74 -16.25 6.60
N THR A 363 -2.57 -15.51 7.32
CA THR A 363 -2.20 -14.93 8.61
C THR A 363 -3.11 -15.42 9.71
N VAL A 364 -2.58 -15.56 10.93
CA VAL A 364 -3.34 -15.93 12.12
C VAL A 364 -3.32 -14.80 13.14
N GLY A 365 -4.48 -14.50 13.71
CA GLY A 365 -4.70 -13.51 14.74
C GLY A 365 -5.15 -12.15 14.20
N TYR A 366 -5.64 -11.34 15.11
CA TYR A 366 -6.11 -9.99 14.79
C TYR A 366 -4.94 -9.08 14.41
N ARG A 367 -5.11 -8.34 13.34
CA ARG A 367 -4.16 -7.34 12.83
C ARG A 367 -4.79 -5.97 12.88
N ALA A 368 -4.29 -5.12 13.75
CA ALA A 368 -4.82 -3.76 13.91
C ALA A 368 -4.28 -2.77 12.87
N SER A 369 -3.11 -3.07 12.25
CA SER A 369 -2.47 -2.17 11.30
C SER A 369 -2.83 -2.51 9.86
N LEU A 370 -3.53 -1.61 9.20
CA LEU A 370 -3.85 -1.71 7.78
C LEU A 370 -2.58 -1.76 6.92
N THR A 371 -1.56 -0.96 7.27
CA THR A 371 -0.25 -0.97 6.60
C THR A 371 0.39 -2.36 6.64
N GLU A 372 0.31 -3.04 7.79
CA GLU A 372 0.80 -4.41 7.94
C GLU A 372 0.10 -5.38 7.00
N ILE A 373 -1.23 -5.29 6.93
CA ILE A 373 -2.05 -6.14 6.06
C ILE A 373 -1.71 -5.87 4.58
N VAL A 374 -1.59 -4.61 4.18
CA VAL A 374 -1.21 -4.23 2.81
C VAL A 374 0.17 -4.76 2.43
N GLN A 375 1.14 -4.73 3.35
CA GLN A 375 2.47 -5.29 3.11
C GLN A 375 2.44 -6.83 2.95
N ILE A 376 1.61 -7.52 3.75
CA ILE A 376 1.43 -8.97 3.63
C ILE A 376 0.77 -9.33 2.29
N ILE A 377 -0.30 -8.62 1.93
CA ILE A 377 -0.97 -8.79 0.63
C ILE A 377 0.03 -8.52 -0.51
N GLY A 378 0.84 -7.48 -0.39
CA GLY A 378 1.88 -7.14 -1.36
C GLY A 378 2.92 -8.24 -1.59
N ARG A 379 3.11 -9.18 -0.66
CA ARG A 379 3.96 -10.36 -0.86
C ARG A 379 3.29 -11.39 -1.76
N ALA A 380 1.99 -11.60 -1.60
CA ALA A 380 1.23 -12.52 -2.43
C ALA A 380 0.89 -11.92 -3.81
N THR A 381 0.79 -10.62 -3.94
CA THR A 381 0.45 -9.94 -5.20
C THR A 381 1.69 -9.66 -6.07
N ARG A 382 2.65 -10.58 -6.12
CA ARG A 382 3.77 -10.54 -7.07
C ARG A 382 3.34 -11.19 -8.38
N ASP A 383 3.76 -10.62 -9.50
CA ASP A 383 3.48 -11.17 -10.81
C ASP A 383 4.50 -12.26 -11.19
N ALA A 384 4.02 -13.44 -11.57
CA ALA A 384 4.87 -14.57 -11.94
C ALA A 384 4.23 -15.38 -13.07
N PRO A 385 5.04 -16.01 -13.96
CA PRO A 385 4.52 -16.83 -15.06
C PRO A 385 3.57 -17.93 -14.57
N GLY A 386 2.38 -17.99 -15.16
CA GLY A 386 1.37 -19.00 -14.81
C GLY A 386 0.59 -18.74 -13.51
N LYS A 387 0.89 -17.68 -12.79
CA LYS A 387 0.19 -17.29 -11.56
C LYS A 387 -0.97 -16.34 -11.91
N GLU A 388 -2.15 -16.89 -12.10
CA GLU A 388 -3.34 -16.09 -12.45
C GLU A 388 -4.08 -15.54 -11.24
N LYS A 389 -3.97 -16.22 -10.10
CA LYS A 389 -4.73 -15.90 -8.89
C LYS A 389 -3.82 -15.79 -7.69
N THR A 390 -4.22 -14.95 -6.75
CA THR A 390 -3.62 -14.89 -5.42
C THR A 390 -4.69 -14.65 -4.39
N ARG A 391 -4.44 -15.10 -3.15
CA ARG A 391 -5.36 -14.87 -2.04
C ARG A 391 -4.63 -14.43 -0.78
N PHE A 392 -5.31 -13.61 -0.04
CA PHE A 392 -4.99 -13.28 1.34
C PHE A 392 -6.10 -13.84 2.23
N THR A 393 -5.72 -14.56 3.27
CA THR A 393 -6.67 -15.08 4.26
C THR A 393 -6.20 -14.69 5.66
N ASN A 394 -7.10 -14.12 6.47
CA ASN A 394 -6.84 -13.89 7.88
C ASN A 394 -7.70 -14.82 8.72
N LEU A 395 -7.05 -15.64 9.55
CA LEU A 395 -7.67 -16.59 10.47
C LEU A 395 -7.77 -15.93 11.85
N ILE A 396 -8.98 -15.68 12.34
CA ILE A 396 -9.24 -14.94 13.57
C ILE A 396 -9.99 -15.83 14.57
N ALA A 397 -9.63 -15.76 15.86
CA ALA A 397 -10.38 -16.44 16.91
C ALA A 397 -11.80 -15.89 16.99
N GLU A 398 -12.79 -16.77 17.01
CA GLU A 398 -14.18 -16.40 17.23
C GLU A 398 -14.29 -15.85 18.67
N PRO A 399 -14.66 -14.57 18.86
CA PRO A 399 -14.81 -14.03 20.20
C PRO A 399 -16.09 -14.57 20.87
N ASP A 400 -16.15 -14.48 22.20
CA ASP A 400 -17.34 -14.82 23.01
C ASP A 400 -18.54 -13.88 22.76
N ALA A 401 -18.41 -12.90 21.88
CA ALA A 401 -19.49 -12.02 21.41
C ALA A 401 -20.39 -12.73 20.38
N SER A 402 -21.59 -12.20 20.16
CA SER A 402 -22.50 -12.77 19.16
C SER A 402 -21.78 -12.87 17.81
N SER A 403 -22.03 -13.95 17.07
CA SER A 403 -21.42 -14.19 15.75
C SER A 403 -21.72 -13.05 14.73
N GLU A 404 -22.75 -12.26 15.00
CA GLU A 404 -23.20 -11.13 14.19
C GLU A 404 -22.31 -9.90 14.39
N ASP A 405 -22.02 -9.52 15.64
CA ASP A 405 -21.12 -8.39 15.96
C ASP A 405 -19.69 -8.60 15.42
N VAL A 406 -19.26 -9.86 15.39
CA VAL A 406 -17.94 -10.26 14.88
C VAL A 406 -17.91 -10.22 13.36
N ALA A 407 -18.95 -10.73 12.73
CA ALA A 407 -19.09 -10.69 11.27
C ALA A 407 -19.08 -9.23 10.80
N ASP A 408 -19.74 -8.34 11.52
CA ASP A 408 -19.80 -6.91 11.20
C ASP A 408 -18.44 -6.23 11.37
N ALA A 409 -17.75 -6.45 12.48
CA ALA A 409 -16.41 -5.89 12.70
C ALA A 409 -15.40 -6.36 11.63
N VAL A 410 -15.53 -7.61 11.17
CA VAL A 410 -14.68 -8.17 10.12
C VAL A 410 -15.06 -7.65 8.75
N ASN A 411 -16.34 -7.53 8.47
CA ASN A 411 -16.82 -6.90 7.25
C ASN A 411 -16.29 -5.46 7.14
N ASP A 412 -16.28 -4.71 8.22
CA ASP A 412 -15.76 -3.35 8.25
C ASP A 412 -14.24 -3.31 8.03
N THR A 413 -13.51 -4.25 8.64
CA THR A 413 -12.07 -4.39 8.38
C THR A 413 -11.80 -4.79 6.92
N LEU A 414 -12.58 -5.70 6.34
CA LEU A 414 -12.50 -6.08 4.93
C LEU A 414 -12.77 -4.91 4.01
N LYS A 415 -13.80 -4.14 4.31
CA LYS A 415 -14.16 -2.95 3.55
C LYS A 415 -13.06 -1.90 3.65
N ALA A 416 -12.47 -1.71 4.84
CA ALA A 416 -11.34 -0.79 5.04
C ALA A 416 -10.08 -1.24 4.26
N ILE A 417 -9.79 -2.54 4.23
CA ILE A 417 -8.69 -3.11 3.44
C ILE A 417 -8.98 -2.97 1.95
N ALA A 418 -10.20 -3.33 1.53
CA ALA A 418 -10.63 -3.15 0.14
C ALA A 418 -10.58 -1.67 -0.26
N ALA A 419 -11.01 -0.76 0.62
CA ALA A 419 -10.91 0.67 0.39
C ALA A 419 -9.46 1.14 0.26
N SER A 420 -8.54 0.68 1.08
CA SER A 420 -7.13 1.11 1.04
C SER A 420 -6.36 0.57 -0.15
N LEU A 421 -6.60 -0.70 -0.51
CA LEU A 421 -5.95 -1.36 -1.64
C LEU A 421 -6.62 -1.04 -2.97
N LEU A 422 -7.93 -0.78 -2.91
CA LEU A 422 -8.82 -0.77 -4.05
C LEU A 422 -9.63 0.52 -4.12
N MET A 423 -9.32 1.52 -3.28
CA MET A 423 -10.06 2.79 -3.29
C MET A 423 -10.14 3.39 -4.68
N GLU A 424 -9.13 3.19 -5.47
CA GLU A 424 -9.10 3.60 -6.87
C GLU A 424 -10.00 2.75 -7.76
N GLN A 425 -10.29 1.48 -7.40
CA GLN A 425 -11.27 0.63 -8.09
C GLN A 425 -12.70 0.83 -7.58
N VAL A 426 -12.85 1.08 -6.28
CA VAL A 426 -14.17 1.34 -5.69
C VAL A 426 -14.65 2.76 -6.02
N LEU A 427 -13.72 3.65 -6.34
CA LEU A 427 -13.95 5.04 -6.75
C LEU A 427 -13.70 5.28 -8.24
N ALA A 428 -13.32 4.27 -9.01
CA ALA A 428 -13.37 4.35 -10.45
C ALA A 428 -14.84 4.17 -10.93
N PRO A 429 -15.35 4.99 -11.80
CA PRO A 429 -14.64 5.98 -12.57
C PRO A 429 -14.10 7.12 -11.70
N ARG A 430 -13.11 7.85 -12.23
CA ARG A 430 -12.57 9.02 -11.56
C ARG A 430 -13.68 10.06 -11.47
N PHE A 431 -14.13 10.32 -10.23
CA PHE A 431 -15.18 11.31 -10.00
C PHE A 431 -14.55 12.69 -9.84
N ASP A 432 -14.93 13.61 -10.72
CA ASP A 432 -14.63 15.03 -10.57
C ASP A 432 -15.89 15.77 -10.17
N PHE A 433 -15.83 16.45 -9.04
CA PHE A 433 -16.93 17.27 -8.56
C PHE A 433 -16.72 18.71 -8.98
N LYS A 434 -17.73 19.32 -9.59
CA LYS A 434 -17.71 20.72 -9.99
C LYS A 434 -18.88 21.48 -9.38
N PRO A 435 -18.64 22.72 -8.93
CA PRO A 435 -19.74 23.61 -8.56
C PRO A 435 -20.60 23.91 -9.79
N LYS A 436 -21.91 23.79 -9.62
CA LYS A 436 -22.88 24.25 -10.61
C LYS A 436 -23.15 25.74 -10.43
N THR A 437 -22.73 26.53 -11.38
CA THR A 437 -22.94 27.99 -11.39
C THR A 437 -23.86 28.40 -12.53
N PRO A 438 -24.46 29.62 -12.51
CA PRO A 438 -25.25 30.10 -13.64
C PRO A 438 -24.50 30.22 -14.97
N THR A 439 -23.15 30.19 -14.92
CA THR A 439 -22.28 30.25 -16.10
C THR A 439 -21.77 28.87 -16.50
N SER A 440 -22.11 27.80 -15.75
CA SER A 440 -21.71 26.43 -16.09
C SER A 440 -22.37 25.98 -17.39
N GLY A 441 -21.62 25.24 -18.20
CA GLY A 441 -22.04 24.69 -19.47
C GLY A 441 -21.46 23.30 -19.71
N PRO A 442 -21.90 22.60 -20.76
CA PRO A 442 -21.39 21.26 -21.06
C PRO A 442 -19.89 21.29 -21.29
N THR A 443 -19.19 20.33 -20.68
CA THR A 443 -17.75 20.14 -20.88
C THR A 443 -17.53 19.29 -22.16
N GLU A 444 -16.63 19.72 -23.02
CA GLU A 444 -16.29 19.01 -24.25
C GLU A 444 -15.76 17.61 -23.94
N GLY A 445 -16.20 16.61 -24.69
CA GLY A 445 -15.81 15.21 -24.48
C GLY A 445 -16.64 14.44 -23.43
N PHE A 446 -17.62 15.10 -22.78
CA PHE A 446 -18.49 14.45 -21.81
C PHE A 446 -19.89 14.21 -22.39
N ASP A 447 -20.37 13.00 -22.25
CA ASP A 447 -21.74 12.60 -22.55
C ASP A 447 -22.64 12.77 -21.30
N TYR A 448 -23.69 13.56 -21.43
CA TYR A 448 -24.66 13.84 -20.37
C TYR A 448 -25.93 12.96 -20.47
N GLY A 449 -25.91 11.90 -21.27
CA GLY A 449 -27.04 10.97 -21.44
C GLY A 449 -28.14 11.48 -22.36
N LYS A 450 -29.29 10.80 -22.31
CA LYS A 450 -30.40 11.02 -23.25
C LYS A 450 -31.01 12.42 -23.17
N ASP A 451 -31.04 13.01 -21.99
CA ASP A 451 -31.65 14.31 -21.76
C ASP A 451 -30.67 15.48 -21.99
N GLY A 452 -29.40 15.16 -22.26
CA GLY A 452 -28.33 16.13 -22.46
C GLY A 452 -28.03 16.95 -21.21
N TYR A 453 -27.24 18.00 -21.39
CA TYR A 453 -26.86 18.89 -20.32
C TYR A 453 -28.04 19.77 -19.87
N GLN A 454 -28.34 19.79 -18.57
CA GLN A 454 -29.45 20.57 -17.96
C GLN A 454 -28.90 21.83 -17.29
N LEU A 455 -29.43 22.99 -17.66
CA LEU A 455 -28.97 24.28 -17.11
C LEU A 455 -29.37 24.49 -15.63
N ASP A 456 -30.54 23.99 -15.26
CA ASP A 456 -31.17 24.27 -13.97
C ASP A 456 -31.03 23.13 -12.95
N LYS A 457 -30.30 22.08 -13.28
CA LYS A 457 -30.19 20.89 -12.43
C LYS A 457 -28.74 20.42 -12.34
N PRO A 458 -28.41 19.61 -11.31
CA PRO A 458 -27.16 18.85 -11.29
C PRO A 458 -26.96 18.07 -12.59
N ASN A 459 -25.72 17.91 -13.04
CA ASN A 459 -25.41 17.12 -14.22
C ASN A 459 -24.37 16.05 -13.93
N VAL A 460 -24.49 14.91 -14.58
CA VAL A 460 -23.50 13.85 -14.57
C VAL A 460 -23.06 13.61 -16.01
N GLY A 461 -21.83 13.96 -16.30
CA GLY A 461 -21.18 13.73 -17.58
C GLY A 461 -20.22 12.54 -17.51
N LEU A 462 -20.19 11.70 -18.54
CA LEU A 462 -19.25 10.61 -18.70
C LEU A 462 -18.31 10.89 -19.85
N ASN A 463 -17.01 10.87 -19.58
CA ASN A 463 -15.99 10.76 -20.62
C ASN A 463 -15.51 9.29 -20.68
N SER A 464 -16.01 8.54 -21.63
CA SER A 464 -15.71 7.10 -21.79
C SER A 464 -14.27 6.85 -22.22
N GLU A 465 -13.62 7.79 -22.92
CA GLU A 465 -12.23 7.66 -23.35
C GLU A 465 -11.27 7.85 -22.19
N ALA A 466 -11.57 8.79 -21.28
CA ALA A 466 -10.75 9.07 -20.11
C ALA A 466 -11.17 8.26 -18.87
N GLY A 467 -12.26 7.49 -18.93
CA GLY A 467 -12.82 6.78 -17.76
C GLY A 467 -13.25 7.73 -16.63
N GLN A 468 -13.70 8.95 -16.96
CA GLN A 468 -13.93 10.04 -16.03
C GLN A 468 -15.41 10.37 -15.93
N VAL A 469 -15.93 10.50 -14.71
CA VAL A 469 -17.30 10.97 -14.45
C VAL A 469 -17.23 12.32 -13.76
N GLN A 470 -17.80 13.31 -14.40
CA GLN A 470 -17.94 14.67 -13.86
C GLN A 470 -19.33 14.84 -13.25
N ILE A 471 -19.39 15.27 -12.01
CA ILE A 471 -20.65 15.53 -11.29
C ILE A 471 -20.70 17.01 -10.94
N GLU A 472 -21.70 17.72 -11.46
CA GLU A 472 -21.95 19.12 -11.15
C GLU A 472 -23.02 19.22 -10.06
N ILE A 473 -22.68 19.86 -8.95
CA ILE A 473 -23.55 19.99 -7.77
C ILE A 473 -23.87 21.48 -7.54
N VAL A 474 -25.13 21.77 -7.33
CA VAL A 474 -25.61 23.11 -6.97
C VAL A 474 -25.25 23.38 -5.51
N GLY A 475 -24.64 24.53 -5.22
CA GLY A 475 -24.25 24.91 -3.85
C GLY A 475 -22.88 24.41 -3.40
N LEU A 476 -22.22 23.52 -4.14
CA LEU A 476 -20.87 23.09 -3.84
C LEU A 476 -19.91 24.29 -3.85
N ALA A 477 -19.10 24.46 -2.81
CA ALA A 477 -18.14 25.54 -2.72
C ALA A 477 -17.03 25.38 -3.77
N GLU A 478 -16.67 26.48 -4.43
CA GLU A 478 -15.60 26.49 -5.43
C GLU A 478 -14.25 26.73 -4.76
N PRO A 479 -13.25 25.83 -4.94
CA PRO A 479 -11.92 26.05 -4.43
C PRO A 479 -11.26 27.23 -5.15
N LYS A 480 -10.70 28.18 -4.39
CA LYS A 480 -10.18 29.44 -4.92
C LYS A 480 -8.71 29.34 -5.30
N THR A 481 -7.89 28.76 -4.43
CA THR A 481 -6.45 28.64 -4.67
C THR A 481 -6.14 27.46 -5.58
N GLU A 482 -5.01 27.52 -6.29
CA GLU A 482 -4.54 26.41 -7.14
C GLU A 482 -4.27 25.15 -6.30
N GLU A 483 -3.85 25.34 -5.05
CA GLU A 483 -3.65 24.22 -4.12
C GLU A 483 -4.97 23.55 -3.74
N ALA A 484 -5.98 24.30 -3.36
CA ALA A 484 -7.30 23.74 -3.07
C ALA A 484 -7.91 23.05 -4.29
N LYS A 485 -7.72 23.60 -5.50
CA LYS A 485 -8.12 22.96 -6.76
C LYS A 485 -7.40 21.64 -6.96
N ARG A 486 -6.07 21.60 -6.74
CA ARG A 486 -5.27 20.38 -6.82
C ARG A 486 -5.78 19.32 -5.84
N ILE A 487 -6.01 19.71 -4.58
CA ILE A 487 -6.52 18.80 -3.54
C ILE A 487 -7.88 18.22 -3.95
N CYS A 488 -8.79 19.05 -4.42
CA CYS A 488 -10.11 18.60 -4.88
C CYS A 488 -10.05 17.68 -6.10
N ASN A 489 -9.05 17.79 -6.95
CA ASN A 489 -8.88 16.96 -8.15
C ASN A 489 -8.07 15.68 -7.90
N GLU A 490 -7.04 15.75 -7.06
CA GLU A 490 -6.02 14.70 -6.94
C GLU A 490 -6.04 14.00 -5.57
N ASP A 491 -6.25 14.75 -4.48
CA ASP A 491 -6.05 14.25 -3.11
C ASP A 491 -7.35 13.86 -2.39
N LEU A 492 -8.53 14.02 -2.98
CA LEU A 492 -9.80 13.64 -2.35
C LEU A 492 -9.84 12.18 -1.90
N ASN A 493 -9.19 11.29 -2.64
CA ASN A 493 -9.10 9.88 -2.28
C ASN A 493 -8.35 9.68 -0.97
N GLU A 494 -7.32 10.50 -0.71
CA GLU A 494 -6.55 10.45 0.53
C GLU A 494 -7.36 10.93 1.72
N LEU A 495 -8.18 11.98 1.53
CA LEU A 495 -9.09 12.48 2.56
C LEU A 495 -10.18 11.46 2.90
N VAL A 496 -10.77 10.85 1.88
CA VAL A 496 -11.75 9.77 2.05
C VAL A 496 -11.10 8.57 2.74
N ALA A 497 -9.85 8.21 2.38
CA ALA A 497 -9.12 7.15 3.05
C ALA A 497 -8.84 7.47 4.52
N ALA A 498 -8.38 8.66 4.82
CA ALA A 498 -8.14 9.09 6.20
C ALA A 498 -9.44 9.04 7.03
N PHE A 499 -10.55 9.45 6.43
CA PHE A 499 -11.87 9.36 7.06
C PHE A 499 -12.30 7.91 7.31
N THR A 500 -12.12 7.02 6.33
CA THR A 500 -12.50 5.60 6.46
C THR A 500 -11.63 4.83 7.44
N GLN A 501 -10.37 5.23 7.60
CA GLN A 501 -9.42 4.58 8.50
C GLN A 501 -9.56 5.02 9.96
N ASP A 502 -10.34 6.08 10.23
CA ASP A 502 -10.60 6.48 11.60
C ASP A 502 -11.40 5.40 12.33
N THR A 503 -10.83 4.86 13.41
CA THR A 503 -11.39 3.76 14.22
C THR A 503 -12.83 4.03 14.66
N ARG A 504 -13.17 5.29 14.98
CA ARG A 504 -14.54 5.66 15.38
C ARG A 504 -15.53 5.65 14.22
N THR A 505 -15.05 5.82 12.99
CA THR A 505 -15.87 5.70 11.78
C THR A 505 -16.16 4.24 11.48
N ILE A 506 -15.18 3.37 11.68
CA ILE A 506 -15.33 1.91 11.56
C ILE A 506 -16.29 1.39 12.62
N GLU A 507 -16.11 1.77 13.90
CA GLU A 507 -16.95 1.37 15.03
C GLU A 507 -18.43 1.79 14.90
N ARG A 508 -18.72 2.82 14.10
CA ARG A 508 -20.07 3.35 13.88
C ARG A 508 -20.71 2.94 12.56
N GLY A 509 -20.15 1.92 11.90
CA GLY A 509 -20.78 1.33 10.73
C GLY A 509 -20.77 2.19 9.47
N MET A 510 -19.67 2.95 9.20
CA MET A 510 -19.54 3.70 7.94
C MET A 510 -19.82 2.85 6.69
N PHE A 511 -19.76 1.55 6.83
CA PHE A 511 -20.03 0.57 5.80
C PHE A 511 -21.34 -0.19 6.00
N ASP A 512 -22.10 0.13 7.04
CA ASP A 512 -23.44 -0.38 7.26
C ASP A 512 -24.42 0.18 6.24
N ASP A 513 -25.59 -0.47 6.13
CA ASP A 513 -26.70 0.00 5.30
C ASP A 513 -27.28 1.34 5.79
N GLU A 514 -26.94 1.77 7.00
CA GLU A 514 -27.24 3.09 7.53
C GLU A 514 -26.15 4.09 7.15
N LEU A 515 -26.57 5.24 6.63
CA LEU A 515 -25.68 6.35 6.35
C LEU A 515 -25.01 6.81 7.65
N VAL A 516 -23.70 7.07 7.62
CA VAL A 516 -23.02 7.74 8.74
C VAL A 516 -23.73 9.08 8.98
N PRO A 517 -24.13 9.37 10.23
CA PRO A 517 -24.79 10.65 10.52
C PRO A 517 -23.97 11.80 9.96
N GLU A 518 -24.63 12.70 9.27
CA GLU A 518 -24.02 13.84 8.57
C GLU A 518 -23.13 14.68 9.48
N GLU A 519 -23.59 14.96 10.71
CA GLU A 519 -22.80 15.67 11.73
C GLU A 519 -21.43 15.03 11.96
N ILE A 520 -21.34 13.69 11.93
CA ILE A 520 -20.08 12.97 12.14
C ILE A 520 -19.20 13.12 10.92
N THR A 521 -19.77 12.98 9.73
CA THR A 521 -19.05 13.10 8.46
C THR A 521 -18.50 14.52 8.31
N GLN A 522 -19.32 15.54 8.53
CA GLN A 522 -18.96 16.93 8.43
C GLN A 522 -17.87 17.33 9.44
N VAL A 523 -18.11 17.10 10.72
CA VAL A 523 -17.18 17.50 11.79
C VAL A 523 -15.85 16.77 11.67
N LYS A 524 -15.88 15.49 11.31
CA LYS A 524 -14.69 14.67 11.24
C LYS A 524 -13.87 15.00 10.01
N MET A 525 -14.49 15.14 8.86
CA MET A 525 -13.83 15.58 7.64
C MET A 525 -13.23 16.97 7.80
N GLY A 526 -13.95 17.90 8.45
CA GLY A 526 -13.41 19.21 8.76
C GLY A 526 -12.14 19.18 9.59
N LYS A 527 -12.06 18.28 10.58
CA LYS A 527 -10.84 18.09 11.38
C LYS A 527 -9.70 17.48 10.55
N ILE A 528 -9.99 16.51 9.69
CA ILE A 528 -8.99 15.89 8.81
C ILE A 528 -8.42 16.95 7.86
N VAL A 529 -9.27 17.73 7.22
CA VAL A 529 -8.85 18.82 6.30
C VAL A 529 -8.03 19.86 7.04
N ALA A 530 -8.49 20.34 8.20
CA ALA A 530 -7.77 21.33 8.99
C ALA A 530 -6.39 20.83 9.48
N THR A 531 -6.29 19.55 9.78
CA THR A 531 -5.03 18.93 10.23
C THR A 531 -4.07 18.73 9.06
N LYS A 532 -4.59 18.28 7.91
CA LYS A 532 -3.77 17.94 6.74
C LYS A 532 -3.37 19.17 5.92
N TYR A 533 -4.21 20.19 5.90
CA TYR A 533 -4.01 21.43 5.13
C TYR A 533 -4.22 22.69 6.00
N PRO A 534 -3.39 22.91 7.03
CA PRO A 534 -3.56 24.04 7.96
C PRO A 534 -3.45 25.39 7.29
N ASP A 535 -2.68 25.52 6.21
CA ASP A 535 -2.38 26.78 5.52
C ASP A 535 -3.45 27.24 4.53
N LEU A 536 -4.40 26.38 4.18
CA LEU A 536 -5.56 26.80 3.41
C LEU A 536 -6.37 27.80 4.22
N ASP A 537 -6.91 28.82 3.55
CA ASP A 537 -7.89 29.68 4.18
C ASP A 537 -9.20 28.93 4.49
N GLU A 538 -10.06 29.51 5.34
CA GLU A 538 -11.28 28.83 5.80
C GLU A 538 -12.25 28.54 4.64
N ASP A 539 -12.28 29.37 3.59
CA ASP A 539 -13.15 29.15 2.43
C ASP A 539 -12.66 27.97 1.60
N ASP A 540 -11.33 27.82 1.42
CA ASP A 540 -10.74 26.70 0.71
C ASP A 540 -10.80 25.40 1.53
N LYS A 541 -10.61 25.47 2.86
CA LYS A 541 -10.85 24.31 3.74
C LYS A 541 -12.28 23.81 3.64
N GLU A 542 -13.23 24.74 3.60
CA GLU A 542 -14.65 24.43 3.44
C GLU A 542 -14.93 23.80 2.07
N ALA A 543 -14.37 24.34 0.99
CA ALA A 543 -14.52 23.77 -0.34
C ALA A 543 -13.96 22.32 -0.40
N VAL A 544 -12.75 22.11 0.11
CA VAL A 544 -12.13 20.77 0.18
C VAL A 544 -12.97 19.82 1.03
N ARG A 545 -13.47 20.28 2.18
CA ARG A 545 -14.36 19.50 3.05
C ARG A 545 -15.61 19.05 2.30
N GLN A 546 -16.30 19.98 1.65
CA GLN A 546 -17.53 19.69 0.91
C GLN A 546 -17.31 18.72 -0.25
N HIS A 547 -16.23 18.88 -1.02
CA HIS A 547 -15.87 17.95 -2.09
C HIS A 547 -15.59 16.53 -1.57
N ALA A 548 -14.87 16.41 -0.45
CA ALA A 548 -14.59 15.12 0.17
C ALA A 548 -15.85 14.44 0.71
N VAL A 549 -16.75 15.20 1.36
CA VAL A 549 -18.04 14.70 1.86
C VAL A 549 -18.95 14.29 0.70
N ALA A 550 -19.05 15.08 -0.36
CA ALA A 550 -19.81 14.72 -1.55
C ALA A 550 -19.32 13.39 -2.15
N LYS A 551 -18.01 13.18 -2.20
CA LYS A 551 -17.41 11.93 -2.67
C LYS A 551 -17.78 10.73 -1.79
N ILE A 552 -17.74 10.88 -0.47
CA ILE A 552 -18.15 9.82 0.47
C ILE A 552 -19.62 9.47 0.26
N ASN A 553 -20.49 10.48 0.27
CA ASN A 553 -21.93 10.28 0.18
C ASN A 553 -22.33 9.59 -1.13
N ILE A 554 -21.80 10.01 -2.26
CA ILE A 554 -22.06 9.38 -3.56
C ILE A 554 -21.57 7.92 -3.56
N THR A 555 -20.39 7.66 -3.02
CA THR A 555 -19.84 6.31 -2.92
C THR A 555 -20.72 5.39 -2.07
N GLN A 556 -21.23 5.88 -0.93
CA GLN A 556 -22.14 5.12 -0.06
C GLN A 556 -23.47 4.84 -0.75
N GLN A 557 -24.05 5.83 -1.41
CA GLN A 557 -25.34 5.67 -2.12
C GLN A 557 -25.24 4.71 -3.29
N ILE A 558 -24.14 4.72 -4.03
CA ILE A 558 -23.89 3.77 -5.10
C ILE A 558 -23.83 2.34 -4.54
N LYS A 559 -23.11 2.14 -3.43
CA LYS A 559 -23.04 0.82 -2.76
C LYS A 559 -24.41 0.35 -2.31
N ARG A 560 -25.20 1.24 -1.73
CA ARG A 560 -26.57 0.94 -1.30
C ARG A 560 -27.47 0.55 -2.47
N ALA A 561 -27.43 1.31 -3.57
CA ALA A 561 -28.19 0.99 -4.79
C ALA A 561 -27.80 -0.37 -5.39
N ILE A 562 -26.52 -0.75 -5.33
CA ILE A 562 -26.02 -2.06 -5.76
C ILE A 562 -26.54 -3.17 -4.82
N ALA A 563 -26.46 -2.97 -3.50
CA ALA A 563 -26.92 -3.92 -2.49
C ALA A 563 -28.45 -4.18 -2.59
N GLU A 564 -29.23 -3.14 -2.89
CA GLU A 564 -30.67 -3.24 -3.10
C GLU A 564 -31.07 -3.86 -4.47
N GLY A 565 -30.11 -4.32 -5.26
CA GLY A 565 -30.35 -4.93 -6.58
C GLY A 565 -30.84 -3.93 -7.64
N LYS A 566 -30.73 -2.64 -7.38
CA LYS A 566 -31.12 -1.56 -8.29
C LYS A 566 -30.00 -1.12 -9.23
N GLY A 567 -28.81 -1.72 -9.09
CA GLY A 567 -27.65 -1.47 -9.91
C GLY A 567 -26.98 -2.76 -10.38
N ASN A 568 -26.20 -2.70 -11.46
CA ASN A 568 -25.39 -3.83 -11.89
C ASN A 568 -24.23 -4.02 -10.87
N GLN A 569 -23.98 -5.28 -10.46
CA GLN A 569 -22.92 -5.63 -9.48
C GLN A 569 -21.50 -5.29 -9.95
N LYS A 570 -21.34 -4.89 -11.22
CA LYS A 570 -20.05 -4.53 -11.82
C LYS A 570 -20.04 -3.07 -12.18
N SER A 571 -19.25 -2.28 -11.46
CA SER A 571 -18.99 -0.87 -11.80
C SER A 571 -18.23 -0.72 -13.13
N PHE A 572 -17.65 -1.83 -13.67
CA PHE A 572 -16.94 -1.89 -14.94
C PHE A 572 -17.28 -3.17 -15.69
N GLU A 573 -17.53 -3.04 -16.98
CA GLU A 573 -17.56 -4.17 -17.90
C GLU A 573 -16.30 -4.14 -18.78
N LYS A 574 -15.72 -5.33 -19.01
CA LYS A 574 -14.72 -5.51 -20.06
C LYS A 574 -15.44 -5.46 -21.41
N VAL A 575 -15.14 -4.47 -22.19
CA VAL A 575 -15.44 -4.47 -23.61
C VAL A 575 -14.28 -5.15 -24.34
N GLY A 576 -14.56 -5.92 -25.39
CA GLY A 576 -13.72 -6.93 -26.03
C GLY A 576 -12.27 -6.58 -26.46
N ASP A 577 -11.81 -5.38 -26.19
CA ASP A 577 -10.45 -4.88 -26.44
C ASP A 577 -9.61 -4.65 -25.17
N GLY A 578 -10.18 -4.96 -23.98
CA GLY A 578 -9.42 -5.01 -22.72
C GLY A 578 -9.29 -3.69 -21.98
N GLU A 579 -9.81 -2.58 -22.49
CA GLU A 579 -9.82 -1.32 -21.76
C GLU A 579 -11.00 -1.24 -20.78
N PRO A 580 -10.79 -0.75 -19.53
CA PRO A 580 -11.88 -0.54 -18.60
C PRO A 580 -12.74 0.62 -19.10
N ARG A 581 -13.98 0.33 -19.39
CA ARG A 581 -14.99 1.38 -19.60
C ARG A 581 -15.93 1.39 -18.41
N ALA A 582 -16.26 2.59 -17.93
CA ALA A 582 -17.28 2.74 -16.92
C ALA A 582 -18.57 2.09 -17.43
N ASN A 583 -19.14 1.19 -16.63
CA ASN A 583 -20.39 0.53 -16.99
C ASN A 583 -21.47 1.60 -17.17
N THR A 584 -22.06 1.67 -18.35
CA THR A 584 -23.12 2.63 -18.70
C THR A 584 -24.30 2.53 -17.72
N ASP A 585 -24.65 1.32 -17.29
CA ASP A 585 -25.74 1.10 -16.32
C ASP A 585 -25.39 1.66 -14.94
N PHE A 586 -24.12 1.58 -14.55
CA PHE A 586 -23.61 2.19 -13.31
C PHE A 586 -23.66 3.73 -13.39
N VAL A 587 -23.20 4.29 -14.50
CA VAL A 587 -23.25 5.74 -14.73
C VAL A 587 -24.69 6.24 -14.82
N ASP A 588 -25.59 5.48 -15.47
CA ASP A 588 -27.01 5.80 -15.52
C ASP A 588 -27.66 5.67 -14.14
N GLY A 589 -27.20 4.74 -13.29
CA GLY A 589 -27.57 4.66 -11.88
C GLY A 589 -27.14 5.90 -11.10
N VAL A 590 -25.88 6.34 -11.28
CA VAL A 590 -25.37 7.59 -10.69
C VAL A 590 -26.14 8.80 -11.20
N ARG A 591 -26.41 8.90 -12.51
CA ARG A 591 -27.23 9.94 -13.12
C ARG A 591 -28.60 10.00 -12.49
N LYS A 592 -29.28 8.84 -12.43
CA LYS A 592 -30.60 8.73 -11.83
C LYS A 592 -30.59 9.17 -10.38
N TYR A 593 -29.62 8.71 -9.61
CA TYR A 593 -29.48 9.11 -8.21
C TYR A 593 -29.27 10.62 -8.06
N VAL A 594 -28.29 11.20 -8.78
CA VAL A 594 -27.99 12.63 -8.73
C VAL A 594 -29.17 13.48 -9.24
N MET A 595 -29.98 12.98 -10.17
CA MET A 595 -31.15 13.68 -10.73
C MET A 595 -32.41 13.50 -9.86
N ASP A 596 -32.60 12.34 -9.22
CA ASP A 596 -33.73 12.04 -8.33
C ASP A 596 -33.59 12.72 -6.96
N VAL A 597 -32.37 12.97 -6.52
CA VAL A 597 -32.09 13.84 -5.35
C VAL A 597 -32.23 15.30 -5.81
N THR A 598 -33.48 15.67 -6.15
CA THR A 598 -33.88 17.06 -6.43
C THR A 598 -33.73 17.99 -5.24
N SER A 599 -33.41 17.46 -4.08
CA SER A 599 -33.01 18.10 -2.85
C SER A 599 -31.59 17.68 -2.45
N LEU A 600 -30.65 17.69 -3.37
CA LEU A 600 -29.28 18.08 -3.03
C LEU A 600 -29.30 19.57 -2.62
N ASP A 601 -30.42 20.00 -2.06
CA ASP A 601 -30.55 21.18 -1.26
C ASP A 601 -29.59 21.03 -0.08
N VAL A 602 -29.17 22.12 0.40
CA VAL A 602 -28.41 22.44 1.60
C VAL A 602 -28.13 21.27 2.56
N ASP A 603 -29.07 20.34 2.73
CA ASP A 603 -29.00 19.14 3.55
C ASP A 603 -27.98 18.06 3.09
N PHE A 604 -27.47 18.13 1.86
CA PHE A 604 -26.42 17.23 1.37
C PHE A 604 -25.02 17.82 1.56
N ILE A 605 -24.94 19.12 1.73
CA ILE A 605 -23.69 19.88 1.84
C ILE A 605 -23.57 20.53 3.22
N ASP A 606 -24.67 20.87 3.89
CA ASP A 606 -24.77 21.32 5.27
C ASP A 606 -24.87 20.10 6.21
#